data_2c5828ee7c8081750609738b8078767a
#
_entry.id   2c5828ee7c8081750609738b8078767a
#
_cell.length_a   1.000
_cell.length_b   1.000
_cell.length_c   1.000
_cell.angle_alpha   90.00
_cell.angle_beta   90.00
_cell.angle_gamma   90.00
#
_symmetry.space_group_name_H-M   'P 1'
#
loop_
_entity.id
_entity.type
_entity.pdbx_description
1 polymer ?
#
loop_
_entity_poly.entity_id
_entity_poly.type
_entity_poly.pdbx_seq_one_letter_code
_entity_poly.pdbx_strand_id
1 'polypeptide(L)'
;MPAKDDAVKVQWATVVPGTETPAGDGKSGALRCVLALEDGTLVGAILKRDPPELVFAELLGALLLKAWGLPVPAPYLVSEGSTVAFASSDVGYPNLKKRMGLDNFVEGSPAYLAALSTAMTFAKNLESAPLAAVLDEVIDNRDRNLGNILWDGAEEVWIDHALAFGNGAARGFQDLNKLCMCAVATGDHADFMSAVMERWQTVDSGAVSPSADVIDPHFDSSAWRALVAARLADLGMRLLGRFPKPADLLH
;
A
#
# COMPACT_ATOMS: atom_id res chain seq x y z
N MET A 1 -4.76 26.33 -9.36
CA MET A 1 -5.87 25.36 -9.38
C MET A 1 -5.54 24.35 -10.47
N PRO A 2 -5.31 23.08 -10.18
CA PRO A 2 -5.20 22.07 -11.23
C PRO A 2 -6.57 21.93 -11.91
N ALA A 3 -6.53 21.67 -13.20
CA ALA A 3 -7.69 21.56 -14.07
C ALA A 3 -8.61 20.42 -13.59
N LYS A 4 -9.91 20.70 -13.60
CA LYS A 4 -11.02 19.88 -13.10
C LYS A 4 -11.36 18.65 -13.97
N ASP A 5 -10.45 18.17 -14.82
CA ASP A 5 -10.75 17.19 -15.87
C ASP A 5 -9.84 15.95 -15.92
N ASP A 6 -9.02 15.70 -14.90
CA ASP A 6 -8.34 14.41 -14.77
C ASP A 6 -9.23 13.43 -13.97
N ALA A 7 -10.29 12.97 -14.63
CA ALA A 7 -11.05 11.83 -14.15
C ALA A 7 -10.06 10.67 -13.92
N VAL A 8 -10.06 10.10 -12.72
CA VAL A 8 -9.27 8.90 -12.40
C VAL A 8 -9.63 7.85 -13.42
N LYS A 9 -8.66 7.47 -14.27
CA LYS A 9 -8.84 6.44 -15.30
C LYS A 9 -7.91 5.29 -15.01
N VAL A 10 -8.45 4.07 -15.03
CA VAL A 10 -7.66 2.86 -15.06
C VAL A 10 -7.48 2.44 -16.51
N GLN A 11 -6.24 2.11 -16.86
CA GLN A 11 -5.95 1.58 -18.18
C GLN A 11 -6.16 0.08 -18.19
N TRP A 12 -6.85 -0.39 -19.22
CA TRP A 12 -6.95 -1.80 -19.53
C TRP A 12 -5.73 -2.25 -20.35
N ALA A 13 -5.35 -3.49 -20.14
CA ALA A 13 -4.19 -4.06 -20.81
C ALA A 13 -4.41 -5.54 -21.12
N THR A 14 -3.56 -6.07 -21.98
CA THR A 14 -3.43 -7.50 -22.26
C THR A 14 -1.99 -7.94 -22.04
N VAL A 15 -1.79 -9.16 -21.53
CA VAL A 15 -0.43 -9.71 -21.40
C VAL A 15 0.11 -10.06 -22.78
N VAL A 16 1.34 -9.64 -23.07
CA VAL A 16 2.05 -10.06 -24.28
C VAL A 16 2.45 -11.54 -24.11
N PRO A 17 1.99 -12.45 -24.97
CA PRO A 17 2.22 -13.88 -24.82
C PRO A 17 3.71 -14.24 -24.70
N GLY A 18 4.04 -15.13 -23.77
CA GLY A 18 5.41 -15.63 -23.59
C GLY A 18 6.34 -14.71 -22.80
N THR A 19 5.83 -13.59 -22.23
CA THR A 19 6.65 -12.66 -21.44
C THR A 19 6.58 -12.91 -19.94
N GLU A 20 5.72 -13.83 -19.48
CA GLU A 20 5.50 -14.09 -18.07
C GLU A 20 6.66 -14.86 -17.45
N THR A 21 7.17 -14.34 -16.33
CA THR A 21 8.21 -14.98 -15.51
C THR A 21 7.89 -14.75 -14.02
N PRO A 22 8.33 -15.62 -13.09
CA PRO A 22 8.13 -15.36 -11.68
C PRO A 22 8.72 -14.00 -11.26
N ALA A 23 7.94 -13.19 -10.53
CA ALA A 23 8.38 -11.84 -10.10
C ALA A 23 9.38 -11.88 -8.94
N GLY A 24 9.63 -13.04 -8.34
CA GLY A 24 10.54 -13.26 -7.22
C GLY A 24 10.05 -14.38 -6.30
N ASP A 25 10.63 -14.47 -5.11
CA ASP A 25 10.37 -15.55 -4.13
C ASP A 25 9.08 -15.30 -3.31
N GLY A 26 8.22 -14.38 -3.73
CA GLY A 26 6.98 -14.03 -3.03
C GLY A 26 5.97 -15.18 -3.02
N LYS A 27 5.28 -15.35 -1.89
CA LYS A 27 4.22 -16.37 -1.69
C LYS A 27 2.96 -16.12 -2.54
N SER A 28 2.83 -14.93 -3.14
CA SER A 28 1.62 -14.47 -3.85
C SER A 28 1.49 -15.00 -5.28
N GLY A 29 2.47 -15.74 -5.82
CA GLY A 29 2.44 -16.18 -7.22
C GLY A 29 2.47 -15.04 -8.25
N ALA A 30 2.92 -13.84 -7.85
CA ALA A 30 3.04 -12.70 -8.75
C ALA A 30 4.02 -12.98 -9.90
N LEU A 31 3.67 -12.50 -11.09
CA LEU A 31 4.44 -12.69 -12.32
C LEU A 31 4.93 -11.34 -12.85
N ARG A 32 6.17 -11.31 -13.32
CA ARG A 32 6.67 -10.21 -14.15
C ARG A 32 6.27 -10.49 -15.57
N CYS A 33 5.72 -9.48 -16.27
CA CYS A 33 5.30 -9.62 -17.66
C CYS A 33 5.43 -8.30 -18.41
N VAL A 34 5.18 -8.35 -19.72
CA VAL A 34 4.97 -7.16 -20.55
C VAL A 34 3.48 -7.05 -20.84
N LEU A 35 2.92 -5.88 -20.60
CA LEU A 35 1.54 -5.53 -20.94
C LEU A 35 1.52 -4.69 -22.22
N ALA A 36 0.52 -4.96 -23.08
CA ALA A 36 0.15 -4.08 -24.18
C ALA A 36 -1.09 -3.28 -23.73
N LEU A 37 -0.95 -1.95 -23.70
CA LEU A 37 -2.03 -1.02 -23.40
C LEU A 37 -2.91 -0.80 -24.63
N GLU A 38 -4.10 -0.22 -24.45
CA GLU A 38 -5.05 0.05 -25.55
C GLU A 38 -4.51 0.97 -26.65
N ASP A 39 -3.58 1.86 -26.28
CA ASP A 39 -2.91 2.76 -27.24
C ASP A 39 -1.70 2.12 -27.95
N GLY A 40 -1.43 0.84 -27.69
CA GLY A 40 -0.31 0.10 -28.25
C GLY A 40 1.01 0.25 -27.48
N THR A 41 1.03 1.04 -26.41
CA THR A 41 2.21 1.18 -25.52
C THR A 41 2.52 -0.15 -24.85
N LEU A 42 3.80 -0.52 -24.78
CA LEU A 42 4.27 -1.69 -24.03
C LEU A 42 4.86 -1.25 -22.70
N VAL A 43 4.44 -1.89 -21.59
CA VAL A 43 4.93 -1.60 -20.23
C VAL A 43 5.34 -2.87 -19.53
N GLY A 44 6.47 -2.83 -18.81
CA GLY A 44 6.84 -3.89 -17.86
C GLY A 44 5.93 -3.81 -16.64
N ALA A 45 5.42 -4.95 -16.17
CA ALA A 45 4.46 -4.99 -15.08
C ALA A 45 4.63 -6.20 -14.17
N ILE A 46 4.09 -6.06 -12.95
CA ILE A 46 3.88 -7.15 -12.00
C ILE A 46 2.40 -7.51 -12.01
N LEU A 47 2.09 -8.73 -12.41
CA LEU A 47 0.74 -9.27 -12.57
C LEU A 47 0.37 -10.17 -11.39
N LYS A 48 -0.84 -10.00 -10.86
CA LYS A 48 -1.44 -10.81 -9.80
C LYS A 48 -2.80 -11.35 -10.26
N ARG A 49 -2.95 -12.68 -10.22
CA ARG A 49 -4.20 -13.40 -10.54
C ARG A 49 -4.87 -13.87 -9.28
N ASP A 50 -5.40 -12.92 -8.53
CA ASP A 50 -6.10 -13.17 -7.28
C ASP A 50 -7.61 -13.25 -7.48
N PRO A 51 -8.40 -13.72 -6.50
CA PRO A 51 -9.85 -13.58 -6.50
C PRO A 51 -10.28 -12.12 -6.72
N PRO A 52 -11.45 -11.89 -7.38
CA PRO A 52 -11.89 -10.53 -7.75
C PRO A 52 -11.86 -9.52 -6.60
N GLU A 53 -12.25 -9.94 -5.40
CA GLU A 53 -12.20 -9.09 -4.21
C GLU A 53 -10.79 -8.54 -3.93
N LEU A 54 -9.75 -9.35 -4.08
CA LEU A 54 -8.38 -8.93 -3.86
C LEU A 54 -7.83 -8.10 -5.02
N VAL A 55 -8.22 -8.45 -6.26
CA VAL A 55 -7.89 -7.67 -7.47
C VAL A 55 -8.41 -6.24 -7.34
N PHE A 56 -9.69 -6.08 -6.97
CA PHE A 56 -10.30 -4.77 -6.86
C PHE A 56 -9.89 -4.02 -5.58
N ALA A 57 -9.52 -4.71 -4.50
CA ALA A 57 -8.91 -4.08 -3.32
C ALA A 57 -7.52 -3.51 -3.64
N GLU A 58 -6.68 -4.25 -4.37
CA GLU A 58 -5.39 -3.72 -4.86
C GLU A 58 -5.59 -2.48 -5.72
N LEU A 59 -6.54 -2.55 -6.66
CA LEU A 59 -6.84 -1.43 -7.56
C LEU A 59 -7.32 -0.20 -6.79
N LEU A 60 -8.35 -0.35 -5.95
CA LEU A 60 -8.88 0.79 -5.17
C LEU A 60 -7.83 1.36 -4.24
N GLY A 61 -7.05 0.49 -3.57
CA GLY A 61 -5.93 0.91 -2.72
C GLY A 61 -4.94 1.75 -3.51
N ALA A 62 -4.45 1.25 -4.65
CA ALA A 62 -3.49 1.98 -5.48
C ALA A 62 -4.04 3.35 -5.96
N LEU A 63 -5.32 3.40 -6.38
CA LEU A 63 -5.95 4.65 -6.83
C LEU A 63 -6.07 5.68 -5.70
N LEU A 64 -6.56 5.28 -4.54
CA LEU A 64 -6.71 6.15 -3.37
C LEU A 64 -5.36 6.66 -2.88
N LEU A 65 -4.40 5.75 -2.70
CA LEU A 65 -3.07 6.11 -2.20
C LEU A 65 -2.36 7.08 -3.14
N LYS A 66 -2.47 6.85 -4.47
CA LYS A 66 -1.94 7.77 -5.48
C LYS A 66 -2.65 9.13 -5.45
N ALA A 67 -3.98 9.15 -5.30
CA ALA A 67 -4.75 10.40 -5.22
C ALA A 67 -4.36 11.23 -3.99
N TRP A 68 -3.96 10.59 -2.89
CA TRP A 68 -3.45 11.23 -1.68
C TRP A 68 -1.93 11.48 -1.69
N GLY A 69 -1.25 11.23 -2.82
CA GLY A 69 0.16 11.59 -3.01
C GLY A 69 1.17 10.57 -2.48
N LEU A 70 0.76 9.35 -2.13
CA LEU A 70 1.71 8.30 -1.80
C LEU A 70 2.33 7.73 -3.09
N PRO A 71 3.65 7.53 -3.17
CA PRO A 71 4.28 6.90 -4.31
C PRO A 71 3.85 5.44 -4.45
N VAL A 72 3.05 5.14 -5.47
CA VAL A 72 2.60 3.79 -5.82
C VAL A 72 2.80 3.55 -7.31
N PRO A 73 3.07 2.31 -7.75
CA PRO A 73 3.19 2.00 -9.18
C PRO A 73 1.86 2.28 -9.90
N ALA A 74 1.92 2.60 -11.19
CA ALA A 74 0.72 2.76 -12.00
C ALA A 74 -0.10 1.46 -12.03
N PRO A 75 -1.39 1.48 -11.64
CA PRO A 75 -2.24 0.29 -11.65
C PRO A 75 -2.85 0.06 -13.03
N TYR A 76 -3.05 -1.22 -13.40
CA TYR A 76 -3.70 -1.68 -14.61
C TYR A 76 -4.71 -2.78 -14.30
N LEU A 77 -5.77 -2.88 -15.10
CA LEU A 77 -6.64 -4.06 -15.17
C LEU A 77 -6.27 -4.86 -16.39
N VAL A 78 -6.12 -6.16 -16.22
CA VAL A 78 -5.77 -7.09 -17.30
C VAL A 78 -6.96 -7.99 -17.59
N SER A 79 -7.43 -7.97 -18.84
CA SER A 79 -8.52 -8.83 -19.29
C SER A 79 -7.96 -10.20 -19.67
N GLU A 80 -8.47 -11.25 -19.04
CA GLU A 80 -8.11 -12.65 -19.30
C GLU A 80 -9.36 -13.50 -19.57
N GLY A 81 -9.94 -13.34 -20.77
CA GLY A 81 -11.20 -14.00 -21.14
C GLY A 81 -12.37 -13.50 -20.29
N SER A 82 -12.89 -14.35 -19.41
CA SER A 82 -14.00 -14.00 -18.49
C SER A 82 -13.53 -13.49 -17.13
N THR A 83 -12.23 -13.44 -16.87
CA THR A 83 -11.63 -13.01 -15.60
C THR A 83 -10.84 -11.72 -15.77
N VAL A 84 -10.65 -11.03 -14.65
CA VAL A 84 -9.85 -9.81 -14.56
C VAL A 84 -8.73 -10.05 -13.57
N ALA A 85 -7.51 -9.66 -13.94
CA ALA A 85 -6.35 -9.64 -13.05
C ALA A 85 -5.91 -8.20 -12.76
N PHE A 86 -5.22 -8.02 -11.65
CA PHE A 86 -4.56 -6.76 -11.31
C PHE A 86 -3.11 -6.80 -11.80
N ALA A 87 -2.64 -5.68 -12.33
CA ALA A 87 -1.22 -5.48 -12.56
C ALA A 87 -0.79 -4.07 -12.14
N SER A 88 0.49 -3.93 -11.83
CA SER A 88 1.10 -2.63 -11.57
C SER A 88 2.39 -2.49 -12.36
N SER A 89 2.79 -1.26 -12.71
CA SER A 89 4.07 -1.04 -13.39
C SER A 89 5.23 -1.64 -12.60
N ASP A 90 6.14 -2.33 -13.29
CA ASP A 90 7.38 -2.83 -12.69
C ASP A 90 8.39 -1.68 -12.58
N VAL A 91 8.59 -1.17 -11.38
CA VAL A 91 9.55 -0.10 -11.11
C VAL A 91 11.00 -0.61 -11.05
N GLY A 92 11.20 -1.93 -11.04
CA GLY A 92 12.54 -2.53 -11.01
C GLY A 92 13.26 -2.46 -9.65
N TYR A 93 12.63 -1.87 -8.63
CA TYR A 93 13.25 -1.72 -7.31
C TYR A 93 13.13 -3.02 -6.48
N PRO A 94 14.19 -3.42 -5.73
CA PRO A 94 14.04 -4.48 -4.76
C PRO A 94 13.16 -4.02 -3.60
N ASN A 95 12.46 -4.97 -2.97
CA ASN A 95 11.79 -4.65 -1.72
C ASN A 95 12.80 -4.40 -0.58
N LEU A 96 12.34 -3.66 0.43
CA LEU A 96 13.21 -3.22 1.52
C LEU A 96 13.76 -4.40 2.34
N LYS A 97 12.99 -5.49 2.50
CA LYS A 97 13.47 -6.71 3.15
C LYS A 97 14.73 -7.25 2.46
N LYS A 98 14.69 -7.36 1.13
CA LYS A 98 15.82 -7.83 0.31
C LYS A 98 16.95 -6.81 0.29
N ARG A 99 16.63 -5.53 0.14
CA ARG A 99 17.62 -4.44 0.12
C ARG A 99 18.44 -4.36 1.41
N MET A 100 17.79 -4.60 2.55
CA MET A 100 18.43 -4.60 3.87
C MET A 100 19.07 -5.95 4.23
N GLY A 101 19.07 -6.92 3.30
CA GLY A 101 19.73 -8.20 3.47
C GLY A 101 19.13 -9.11 4.54
N LEU A 102 17.84 -8.95 4.90
CA LEU A 102 17.21 -9.80 5.92
C LEU A 102 17.18 -11.28 5.53
N ASP A 103 17.16 -11.57 4.22
CA ASP A 103 17.15 -12.93 3.71
C ASP A 103 18.48 -13.69 3.95
N ASN A 104 19.54 -12.97 4.38
CA ASN A 104 20.83 -13.56 4.74
C ASN A 104 20.85 -14.13 6.18
N PHE A 105 19.79 -13.94 6.95
CA PHE A 105 19.71 -14.37 8.35
C PHE A 105 18.61 -15.42 8.52
N VAL A 106 18.82 -16.32 9.47
CA VAL A 106 17.78 -17.28 9.88
C VAL A 106 16.68 -16.53 10.61
N GLU A 107 15.44 -16.63 10.13
CA GLU A 107 14.28 -15.97 10.71
C GLU A 107 14.13 -16.31 12.20
N GLY A 108 13.90 -15.29 13.03
CA GLY A 108 13.79 -15.42 14.48
C GLY A 108 15.11 -15.50 15.23
N SER A 109 16.28 -15.59 14.55
CA SER A 109 17.59 -15.51 15.22
C SER A 109 17.84 -14.12 15.80
N PRO A 110 18.72 -13.98 16.83
CA PRO A 110 19.09 -12.66 17.36
C PRO A 110 19.62 -11.70 16.29
N ALA A 111 20.41 -12.23 15.33
CA ALA A 111 20.94 -11.44 14.22
C ALA A 111 19.81 -10.96 13.28
N TYR A 112 18.85 -11.84 12.95
CA TYR A 112 17.65 -11.46 12.18
C TYR A 112 16.84 -10.37 12.89
N LEU A 113 16.60 -10.52 14.19
CA LEU A 113 15.82 -9.55 14.97
C LEU A 113 16.51 -8.18 15.03
N ALA A 114 17.86 -8.16 15.18
CA ALA A 114 18.63 -6.93 15.13
C ALA A 114 18.56 -6.25 13.74
N ALA A 115 18.74 -7.04 12.67
CA ALA A 115 18.63 -6.54 11.29
C ALA A 115 17.20 -6.05 10.98
N LEU A 116 16.17 -6.77 11.44
CA LEU A 116 14.76 -6.38 11.30
C LEU A 116 14.49 -5.04 12.01
N SER A 117 14.97 -4.88 13.24
CA SER A 117 14.83 -3.61 13.99
C SER A 117 15.48 -2.45 13.22
N THR A 118 16.68 -2.65 12.68
CA THR A 118 17.36 -1.64 11.85
C THR A 118 16.56 -1.31 10.59
N ALA A 119 16.06 -2.33 9.89
CA ALA A 119 15.26 -2.15 8.67
C ALA A 119 13.93 -1.45 8.94
N MET A 120 13.26 -1.76 10.04
CA MET A 120 12.03 -1.09 10.46
C MET A 120 12.27 0.38 10.85
N THR A 121 13.39 0.66 11.55
CA THR A 121 13.81 2.04 11.85
C THR A 121 14.09 2.82 10.57
N PHE A 122 14.74 2.19 9.59
CA PHE A 122 14.93 2.80 8.28
C PHE A 122 13.60 3.07 7.59
N ALA A 123 12.70 2.09 7.54
CA ALA A 123 11.39 2.21 6.88
C ALA A 123 10.55 3.36 7.43
N LYS A 124 10.51 3.56 8.77
CA LYS A 124 9.78 4.67 9.37
C LYS A 124 10.36 6.05 9.07
N ASN A 125 11.65 6.12 8.71
CA ASN A 125 12.35 7.35 8.37
C ASN A 125 12.32 7.68 6.87
N LEU A 126 11.67 6.86 6.03
CA LEU A 126 11.39 7.20 4.64
C LEU A 126 10.49 8.45 4.58
N GLU A 127 10.67 9.28 3.55
CA GLU A 127 9.98 10.56 3.43
C GLU A 127 8.46 10.43 3.46
N SER A 128 7.93 9.43 2.78
CA SER A 128 6.47 9.20 2.72
C SER A 128 5.95 8.26 3.81
N ALA A 129 6.78 7.74 4.74
CA ALA A 129 6.34 6.82 5.78
C ALA A 129 5.26 7.40 6.72
N PRO A 130 5.29 8.68 7.13
CA PRO A 130 4.20 9.27 7.91
C PRO A 130 2.88 9.27 7.14
N LEU A 131 2.92 9.59 5.83
CA LEU A 131 1.72 9.53 4.98
C LEU A 131 1.24 8.08 4.80
N ALA A 132 2.15 7.13 4.57
CA ALA A 132 1.79 5.71 4.47
C ALA A 132 1.11 5.20 5.76
N ALA A 133 1.60 5.62 6.94
CA ALA A 133 0.97 5.28 8.22
C ALA A 133 -0.47 5.83 8.32
N VAL A 134 -0.71 7.07 7.89
CA VAL A 134 -2.05 7.67 7.83
C VAL A 134 -2.95 6.86 6.90
N LEU A 135 -2.47 6.58 5.69
CA LEU A 135 -3.27 5.94 4.65
C LEU A 135 -3.56 4.47 4.95
N ASP A 136 -2.64 3.74 5.58
CA ASP A 136 -2.90 2.38 6.08
C ASP A 136 -4.05 2.37 7.11
N GLU A 137 -4.19 3.42 7.95
CA GLU A 137 -5.36 3.57 8.84
C GLU A 137 -6.64 3.82 8.04
N VAL A 138 -6.60 4.66 7.01
CA VAL A 138 -7.79 5.01 6.21
C VAL A 138 -8.34 3.79 5.48
N ILE A 139 -7.47 3.04 4.80
CA ILE A 139 -7.90 1.89 3.98
C ILE A 139 -7.96 0.57 4.76
N ASP A 140 -7.70 0.57 6.07
CA ASP A 140 -7.60 -0.65 6.91
C ASP A 140 -6.55 -1.65 6.38
N ASN A 141 -5.38 -1.16 5.96
CA ASN A 141 -4.30 -2.04 5.51
C ASN A 141 -3.55 -2.61 6.71
N ARG A 142 -3.78 -3.88 7.02
CA ARG A 142 -3.18 -4.59 8.17
C ARG A 142 -1.93 -5.37 7.84
N ASP A 143 -1.55 -5.44 6.55
CA ASP A 143 -0.40 -6.25 6.11
C ASP A 143 0.82 -5.42 5.69
N ARG A 144 0.93 -4.17 6.08
CA ARG A 144 2.14 -3.39 5.80
C ARG A 144 3.36 -4.09 6.40
N ASN A 145 4.33 -4.43 5.55
CA ASN A 145 5.60 -5.05 5.95
C ASN A 145 6.73 -4.59 5.02
N LEU A 146 7.98 -4.95 5.33
CA LEU A 146 9.16 -4.54 4.55
C LEU A 146 9.17 -5.09 3.11
N GLY A 147 8.44 -6.17 2.85
CA GLY A 147 8.24 -6.73 1.51
C GLY A 147 7.34 -5.85 0.63
N ASN A 148 6.51 -5.00 1.26
CA ASN A 148 5.53 -4.13 0.61
C ASN A 148 6.04 -2.70 0.43
N ILE A 149 7.35 -2.47 0.62
CA ILE A 149 8.05 -1.21 0.40
C ILE A 149 9.19 -1.50 -0.58
N LEU A 150 9.14 -0.92 -1.76
CA LEU A 150 10.22 -1.00 -2.75
C LEU A 150 11.12 0.23 -2.58
N TRP A 151 12.44 0.07 -2.71
CA TRP A 151 13.39 1.16 -2.55
C TRP A 151 14.64 0.94 -3.40
N ASP A 152 15.01 1.93 -4.21
CA ASP A 152 16.18 1.86 -5.10
C ASP A 152 17.48 2.40 -4.47
N GLY A 153 17.36 3.15 -3.39
CA GLY A 153 18.46 3.85 -2.71
C GLY A 153 18.20 5.35 -2.55
N ALA A 154 17.21 5.88 -3.26
CA ALA A 154 16.80 7.29 -3.21
C ALA A 154 15.28 7.43 -3.07
N GLU A 155 14.51 6.64 -3.82
CA GLU A 155 13.05 6.73 -3.88
C GLU A 155 12.41 5.46 -3.33
N GLU A 156 11.31 5.63 -2.62
CA GLU A 156 10.45 4.55 -2.16
C GLU A 156 9.15 4.47 -2.94
N VAL A 157 8.63 3.26 -3.08
CA VAL A 157 7.34 2.96 -3.71
C VAL A 157 6.59 1.94 -2.86
N TRP A 158 5.30 2.18 -2.61
CA TRP A 158 4.46 1.39 -1.72
C TRP A 158 3.54 0.49 -2.52
N ILE A 159 3.50 -0.79 -2.19
CA ILE A 159 2.76 -1.84 -2.93
C ILE A 159 1.95 -2.72 -1.99
N ASP A 160 1.15 -3.60 -2.58
CA ASP A 160 0.41 -4.69 -1.93
C ASP A 160 -0.69 -4.22 -0.99
N HIS A 161 -1.83 -3.85 -1.58
CA HIS A 161 -3.01 -3.35 -0.87
C HIS A 161 -4.18 -4.34 -0.88
N ALA A 162 -3.98 -5.59 -1.35
CA ALA A 162 -5.03 -6.61 -1.45
C ALA A 162 -5.72 -6.90 -0.11
N LEU A 163 -4.97 -6.78 1.00
CA LEU A 163 -5.49 -7.03 2.35
C LEU A 163 -6.03 -5.77 3.05
N ALA A 164 -6.30 -4.69 2.28
CA ALA A 164 -7.03 -3.51 2.74
C ALA A 164 -8.56 -3.75 2.81
N PHE A 165 -9.29 -2.74 3.21
CA PHE A 165 -10.75 -2.64 3.21
C PHE A 165 -11.47 -3.76 3.99
N GLY A 166 -10.86 -4.24 5.10
CA GLY A 166 -11.41 -5.31 5.92
C GLY A 166 -10.95 -6.72 5.50
N ASN A 167 -10.35 -6.91 4.32
CA ASN A 167 -9.88 -8.21 3.86
C ASN A 167 -8.83 -8.81 4.80
N GLY A 168 -7.93 -7.98 5.35
CA GLY A 168 -6.98 -8.40 6.37
C GLY A 168 -7.66 -8.86 7.66
N ALA A 169 -8.68 -8.13 8.12
CA ALA A 169 -9.47 -8.50 9.29
C ALA A 169 -10.17 -9.85 9.10
N ALA A 170 -10.79 -10.07 7.94
CA ALA A 170 -11.45 -11.34 7.60
C ALA A 170 -10.48 -12.53 7.61
N ARG A 171 -9.18 -12.29 7.43
CA ARG A 171 -8.11 -13.31 7.49
C ARG A 171 -7.40 -13.38 8.84
N GLY A 172 -7.90 -12.69 9.86
CA GLY A 172 -7.37 -12.73 11.22
C GLY A 172 -6.16 -11.83 11.46
N PHE A 173 -5.84 -10.92 10.55
CA PHE A 173 -4.77 -9.94 10.78
C PHE A 173 -5.18 -8.97 11.87
N GLN A 174 -4.25 -8.71 12.79
CA GLN A 174 -4.47 -7.79 13.89
C GLN A 174 -4.56 -6.34 13.37
N ASP A 175 -5.34 -5.52 14.05
CA ASP A 175 -5.45 -4.08 13.79
C ASP A 175 -4.21 -3.35 14.34
N LEU A 176 -3.13 -3.39 13.58
CA LEU A 176 -1.84 -2.82 13.94
C LEU A 176 -1.32 -1.90 12.82
N ASN A 177 -0.92 -0.71 13.19
CA ASN A 177 -0.14 0.17 12.31
C ASN A 177 1.35 -0.06 12.61
N LYS A 178 2.01 -0.83 11.76
CA LYS A 178 3.39 -1.28 12.01
C LYS A 178 4.41 -0.13 11.97
N LEU A 179 4.15 0.93 11.19
CA LEU A 179 5.01 2.12 11.16
C LEU A 179 4.92 2.90 12.47
N CYS A 180 3.69 3.12 12.99
CA CYS A 180 3.50 3.73 14.30
C CYS A 180 4.11 2.88 15.42
N MET A 181 3.91 1.56 15.39
CA MET A 181 4.52 0.64 16.36
C MET A 181 6.05 0.73 16.35
N CYS A 182 6.65 0.82 15.17
CA CYS A 182 8.09 0.96 15.04
C CYS A 182 8.58 2.27 15.69
N ALA A 183 7.90 3.39 15.44
CA ALA A 183 8.23 4.67 16.05
C ALA A 183 8.14 4.64 17.58
N VAL A 184 7.14 3.94 18.12
CA VAL A 184 7.02 3.75 19.59
C VAL A 184 8.17 2.88 20.12
N ALA A 185 8.49 1.79 19.44
CA ALA A 185 9.54 0.85 19.87
C ALA A 185 10.94 1.47 19.83
N THR A 186 11.19 2.44 18.94
CA THR A 186 12.49 3.14 18.82
C THR A 186 12.62 4.37 19.72
N GLY A 187 11.54 4.78 20.40
CA GLY A 187 11.54 5.96 21.27
C GLY A 187 11.35 7.30 20.54
N ASP A 188 11.27 7.29 19.20
CA ASP A 188 11.14 8.51 18.37
C ASP A 188 9.67 8.86 18.07
N HIS A 189 8.75 8.36 18.89
CA HIS A 189 7.32 8.45 18.57
C HIS A 189 6.76 9.88 18.55
N ALA A 190 7.36 10.81 19.26
CA ALA A 190 6.88 12.20 19.30
C ALA A 190 7.04 12.90 17.94
N ASP A 191 8.22 12.78 17.32
CA ASP A 191 8.49 13.39 16.02
C ASP A 191 7.70 12.69 14.91
N PHE A 192 7.64 11.35 14.94
CA PHE A 192 6.86 10.59 13.97
C PHE A 192 5.36 10.88 14.11
N MET A 193 4.83 10.96 15.33
CA MET A 193 3.44 11.34 15.59
C MET A 193 3.13 12.73 15.03
N SER A 194 4.02 13.72 15.26
CA SER A 194 3.85 15.07 14.71
C SER A 194 3.77 15.04 13.20
N ALA A 195 4.68 14.33 12.54
CA ALA A 195 4.66 14.18 11.07
C ALA A 195 3.40 13.45 10.57
N VAL A 196 2.95 12.40 11.27
CA VAL A 196 1.69 11.69 10.96
C VAL A 196 0.50 12.64 11.07
N MET A 197 0.41 13.44 12.13
CA MET A 197 -0.69 14.39 12.35
C MET A 197 -0.69 15.53 11.33
N GLU A 198 0.48 15.95 10.84
CA GLU A 198 0.60 16.91 9.74
C GLU A 198 0.07 16.29 8.43
N ARG A 199 0.50 15.06 8.10
CA ARG A 199 0.04 14.36 6.89
C ARG A 199 -1.46 14.04 6.93
N TRP A 200 -2.02 13.72 8.09
CA TRP A 200 -3.46 13.53 8.23
C TRP A 200 -4.26 14.72 7.69
N GLN A 201 -3.83 15.95 7.92
CA GLN A 201 -4.52 17.16 7.46
C GLN A 201 -4.55 17.30 5.93
N THR A 202 -3.70 16.56 5.22
CA THR A 202 -3.64 16.58 3.75
C THR A 202 -4.55 15.55 3.08
N VAL A 203 -5.14 14.62 3.85
CA VAL A 203 -6.00 13.57 3.30
C VAL A 203 -7.40 14.11 3.04
N ASP A 204 -7.79 14.15 1.77
CA ASP A 204 -9.08 14.63 1.30
C ASP A 204 -10.08 13.50 1.04
N SER A 205 -11.27 13.58 1.61
CA SER A 205 -12.37 12.65 1.35
C SER A 205 -12.89 12.71 -0.09
N GLY A 206 -12.61 13.78 -0.80
CA GLY A 206 -13.01 13.97 -2.21
C GLY A 206 -12.42 12.95 -3.18
N ALA A 207 -11.31 12.30 -2.82
CA ALA A 207 -10.69 11.27 -3.65
C ALA A 207 -11.46 9.93 -3.67
N VAL A 208 -12.31 9.68 -2.68
CA VAL A 208 -12.95 8.36 -2.48
C VAL A 208 -13.92 8.02 -3.60
N SER A 209 -14.87 8.92 -3.89
CA SER A 209 -15.89 8.66 -4.94
C SER A 209 -15.27 8.50 -6.33
N PRO A 210 -14.42 9.40 -6.83
CA PRO A 210 -13.81 9.22 -8.15
C PRO A 210 -13.02 7.93 -8.30
N SER A 211 -12.31 7.50 -7.25
CA SER A 211 -11.54 6.25 -7.28
C SER A 211 -12.43 5.01 -7.29
N ALA A 212 -13.51 5.02 -6.52
CA ALA A 212 -14.44 3.90 -6.45
C ALA A 212 -15.35 3.83 -7.67
N ASP A 213 -15.76 4.95 -8.28
CA ASP A 213 -16.58 4.99 -9.50
C ASP A 213 -15.93 4.26 -10.68
N VAL A 214 -14.59 4.17 -10.70
CA VAL A 214 -13.84 3.38 -11.69
C VAL A 214 -14.05 1.87 -11.50
N ILE A 215 -14.29 1.43 -10.27
CA ILE A 215 -14.40 0.02 -9.90
C ILE A 215 -15.83 -0.47 -9.97
N ASP A 216 -16.79 0.36 -9.62
CA ASP A 216 -18.20 -0.01 -9.48
C ASP A 216 -18.83 -0.70 -10.70
N PRO A 217 -18.43 -0.40 -11.96
CA PRO A 217 -18.93 -1.17 -13.12
C PRO A 217 -18.52 -2.64 -13.11
N HIS A 218 -17.52 -3.03 -12.32
CA HIS A 218 -16.91 -4.35 -12.31
C HIS A 218 -17.02 -5.07 -10.97
N PHE A 219 -17.15 -4.29 -9.87
CA PHE A 219 -17.19 -4.81 -8.52
C PHE A 219 -17.93 -3.84 -7.58
N ASP A 220 -18.86 -4.33 -6.77
CA ASP A 220 -19.58 -3.52 -5.78
C ASP A 220 -18.63 -3.06 -4.67
N SER A 221 -18.18 -1.80 -4.73
CA SER A 221 -17.31 -1.19 -3.74
C SER A 221 -18.04 -0.48 -2.60
N SER A 222 -19.36 -0.59 -2.50
CA SER A 222 -20.17 0.19 -1.55
C SER A 222 -19.75 -0.01 -0.08
N ALA A 223 -19.47 -1.26 0.32
CA ALA A 223 -18.99 -1.58 1.67
C ALA A 223 -17.62 -0.95 1.96
N TRP A 224 -16.72 -0.91 0.98
CA TRP A 224 -15.40 -0.30 1.11
C TRP A 224 -15.49 1.22 1.20
N ARG A 225 -16.36 1.85 0.40
CA ARG A 225 -16.65 3.29 0.52
C ARG A 225 -17.15 3.65 1.92
N ALA A 226 -18.09 2.87 2.45
CA ALA A 226 -18.62 3.10 3.79
C ALA A 226 -17.53 2.94 4.86
N LEU A 227 -16.66 1.92 4.73
CA LEU A 227 -15.54 1.70 5.64
C LEU A 227 -14.56 2.87 5.61
N VAL A 228 -14.14 3.31 4.42
CA VAL A 228 -13.20 4.44 4.26
C VAL A 228 -13.82 5.72 4.82
N ALA A 229 -15.10 6.00 4.53
CA ALA A 229 -15.78 7.17 5.06
C ALA A 229 -15.85 7.17 6.60
N ALA A 230 -16.17 6.01 7.20
CA ALA A 230 -16.19 5.86 8.66
C ALA A 230 -14.80 6.08 9.27
N ARG A 231 -13.75 5.52 8.65
CA ARG A 231 -12.38 5.69 9.14
C ARG A 231 -11.86 7.12 8.97
N LEU A 232 -12.22 7.80 7.90
CA LEU A 232 -11.88 9.22 7.72
C LEU A 232 -12.53 10.10 8.79
N ALA A 233 -13.77 9.79 9.19
CA ALA A 233 -14.50 10.57 10.19
C ALA A 233 -13.85 10.55 11.58
N ASP A 234 -13.19 9.46 11.97
CA ASP A 234 -12.52 9.31 13.28
C ASP A 234 -10.98 9.17 13.16
N LEU A 235 -10.42 9.47 11.98
CA LEU A 235 -9.01 9.22 11.65
C LEU A 235 -8.03 9.81 12.66
N GLY A 236 -8.23 11.06 13.08
CA GLY A 236 -7.36 11.71 14.05
C GLY A 236 -7.32 10.96 15.40
N MET A 237 -8.47 10.48 15.87
CA MET A 237 -8.55 9.69 17.11
C MET A 237 -7.89 8.32 16.96
N ARG A 238 -8.03 7.68 15.80
CA ARG A 238 -7.36 6.41 15.48
C ARG A 238 -5.85 6.57 15.53
N LEU A 239 -5.32 7.57 14.82
CA LEU A 239 -3.88 7.85 14.76
C LEU A 239 -3.31 8.17 16.14
N LEU A 240 -3.98 9.03 16.92
CA LEU A 240 -3.56 9.32 18.30
C LEU A 240 -3.56 8.07 19.17
N GLY A 241 -4.51 7.17 18.98
CA GLY A 241 -4.59 5.89 19.70
C GLY A 241 -3.43 4.92 19.40
N ARG A 242 -2.63 5.16 18.34
CA ARG A 242 -1.45 4.35 17.99
C ARG A 242 -0.20 4.73 18.79
N PHE A 243 -0.24 5.85 19.50
CA PHE A 243 0.88 6.37 20.28
C PHE A 243 0.59 6.35 21.77
N PRO A 244 1.64 6.27 22.63
CA PRO A 244 1.47 6.39 24.08
C PRO A 244 0.82 7.72 24.43
N LYS A 245 -0.11 7.69 25.37
CA LYS A 245 -0.65 8.93 25.94
C LYS A 245 0.49 9.68 26.63
N PRO A 246 0.53 11.03 26.54
CA PRO A 246 1.45 11.81 27.35
C PRO A 246 1.30 11.40 28.82
N ALA A 247 2.43 11.21 29.51
CA ALA A 247 2.38 11.00 30.94
C ALA A 247 1.68 12.22 31.58
N ASP A 248 0.70 11.94 32.45
CA ASP A 248 -0.02 13.01 33.13
C ASP A 248 0.98 13.80 33.98
N LEU A 249 1.25 15.05 33.60
CA LEU A 249 2.20 15.92 34.32
C LEU A 249 1.65 16.45 35.64
N LEU A 250 0.46 15.95 36.05
CA LEU A 250 -0.26 16.39 37.24
C LEU A 250 -0.24 15.35 38.40
N HIS A 251 0.77 14.48 38.45
CA HIS A 251 1.01 13.63 39.61
C HIS A 251 2.23 14.05 40.36
#